data_6cce072c4f0f83c56304e8c403ca0249
#
_entry.id   6cce072c4f0f83c56304e8c403ca0249
#
_cell.length_a   1.000
_cell.length_b   1.000
_cell.length_c   1.000
_cell.angle_alpha   90.00
_cell.angle_beta   90.00
_cell.angle_gamma   90.00
#
_symmetry.space_group_name_H-M   'P 1'
#
loop_
_entity.id
_entity.type
_entity.pdbx_description
1 polymer ?
#
loop_
_entity_poly.entity_id
_entity_poly.type
_entity_poly.pdbx_seq_one_letter_code
_entity_poly.pdbx_strand_id
1 'polypeptide(L)'
;MQYWGKIIGVAVALMMGGGFWGVVLGLLVGHMFDKARSRKMAWFANQRERQALFFATTFEVMGHLTKSKGRVTEADIHIASQLMDRMNLHGDSRTAAQNAFRVGKADNYPLREKMRQFRSVCFGRFDLIRMFLEIQIQAAFADGSLHTNEREVLYVIAEELGISRVQFDQFLRMMQGGAQFGGGYHQQSGGGWQQAQRGPTLEDACNVLGVKTTDDATTIKRAYRKLMSEHHPDKLVAKGLPPEMMEMAKQKAQEIQKAYELIKEQKGFK
;
A
#
# COMPACT_ATOMS: atom_id res chain seq x y z
N MET A 1 7.00 31.97 12.11
CA MET A 1 6.69 33.12 11.22
C MET A 1 5.26 33.01 10.69
N GLN A 2 4.26 33.26 11.56
CA GLN A 2 2.83 33.01 11.26
C GLN A 2 2.05 34.24 10.75
N TYR A 3 2.67 35.40 10.58
CA TYR A 3 1.97 36.65 10.37
C TYR A 3 2.37 37.40 9.10
N TRP A 4 3.18 36.81 8.23
CA TRP A 4 3.71 37.47 7.03
C TRP A 4 2.61 37.87 6.04
N GLY A 5 1.59 37.05 5.87
CA GLY A 5 0.47 37.39 4.98
C GLY A 5 -0.31 38.60 5.46
N LYS A 6 -0.52 38.73 6.79
CA LYS A 6 -1.18 39.91 7.41
C LYS A 6 -0.33 41.16 7.22
N ILE A 7 0.99 41.08 7.41
CA ILE A 7 1.92 42.21 7.28
C ILE A 7 1.97 42.67 5.82
N ILE A 8 2.09 41.75 4.88
CA ILE A 8 2.10 42.06 3.44
C ILE A 8 0.76 42.62 3.00
N GLY A 9 -0.37 42.06 3.45
CA GLY A 9 -1.71 42.54 3.11
C GLY A 9 -1.95 43.99 3.59
N VAL A 10 -1.48 44.32 4.79
CA VAL A 10 -1.56 45.71 5.31
C VAL A 10 -0.62 46.63 4.54
N ALA A 11 0.62 46.20 4.25
CA ALA A 11 1.59 47.03 3.51
C ALA A 11 1.08 47.36 2.10
N VAL A 12 0.51 46.36 1.38
CA VAL A 12 -0.08 46.60 0.05
C VAL A 12 -1.28 47.56 0.14
N ALA A 13 -2.16 47.39 1.14
CA ALA A 13 -3.30 48.24 1.31
C ALA A 13 -2.91 49.72 1.59
N LEU A 14 -1.84 49.95 2.37
CA LEU A 14 -1.29 51.28 2.63
C LEU A 14 -0.66 51.91 1.39
N MET A 15 0.08 51.10 0.57
CA MET A 15 0.66 51.55 -0.70
C MET A 15 -0.38 51.98 -1.74
N MET A 16 -1.55 51.31 -1.74
CA MET A 16 -2.64 51.61 -2.68
C MET A 16 -3.58 52.74 -2.19
N GLY A 17 -3.25 53.41 -1.11
CA GLY A 17 -4.04 54.54 -0.57
C GLY A 17 -5.42 54.16 -0.07
N GLY A 18 -5.64 52.90 0.35
CA GLY A 18 -6.92 52.29 0.67
C GLY A 18 -7.58 52.74 1.99
N GLY A 19 -7.08 53.78 2.68
CA GLY A 19 -7.64 54.24 3.92
C GLY A 19 -7.93 53.16 4.97
N PHE A 20 -8.74 53.46 5.98
CA PHE A 20 -9.08 52.51 7.05
C PHE A 20 -9.68 51.18 6.54
N TRP A 21 -10.60 51.24 5.56
CA TRP A 21 -11.24 50.08 5.00
C TRP A 21 -10.27 49.20 4.14
N GLY A 22 -9.30 49.80 3.50
CA GLY A 22 -8.23 49.07 2.76
C GLY A 22 -7.36 48.27 3.71
N VAL A 23 -7.00 48.83 4.88
CA VAL A 23 -6.23 48.09 5.91
C VAL A 23 -7.01 46.92 6.47
N VAL A 24 -8.32 47.09 6.74
CA VAL A 24 -9.17 45.97 7.22
C VAL A 24 -9.27 44.85 6.18
N LEU A 25 -9.49 45.19 4.91
CA LEU A 25 -9.50 44.23 3.82
C LEU A 25 -8.16 43.55 3.64
N GLY A 26 -7.04 44.26 3.67
CA GLY A 26 -5.68 43.71 3.59
C GLY A 26 -5.37 42.73 4.72
N LEU A 27 -5.84 43.05 5.96
CA LEU A 27 -5.73 42.16 7.12
C LEU A 27 -6.56 40.88 6.95
N LEU A 28 -7.79 40.99 6.43
CA LEU A 28 -8.66 39.83 6.20
C LEU A 28 -8.11 38.91 5.12
N VAL A 29 -7.68 39.45 3.98
CA VAL A 29 -7.08 38.69 2.88
C VAL A 29 -5.76 38.06 3.33
N GLY A 30 -4.90 38.81 4.04
CA GLY A 30 -3.64 38.30 4.61
C GLY A 30 -3.89 37.18 5.62
N HIS A 31 -4.92 37.31 6.46
CA HIS A 31 -5.32 36.25 7.41
C HIS A 31 -5.81 34.99 6.68
N MET A 32 -6.62 35.11 5.63
CA MET A 32 -7.06 33.98 4.81
C MET A 32 -5.88 33.29 4.15
N PHE A 33 -4.92 34.03 3.64
CA PHE A 33 -3.71 33.51 3.02
C PHE A 33 -2.83 32.76 4.02
N ASP A 34 -2.56 33.34 5.21
CA ASP A 34 -1.79 32.70 6.28
C ASP A 34 -2.48 31.41 6.75
N LYS A 35 -3.81 31.43 6.91
CA LYS A 35 -4.61 30.27 7.30
C LYS A 35 -4.61 29.16 6.23
N ALA A 36 -4.67 29.52 4.96
CA ALA A 36 -4.58 28.56 3.86
C ALA A 36 -3.18 27.93 3.78
N ARG A 37 -2.13 28.72 3.99
CA ARG A 37 -0.74 28.26 4.00
C ARG A 37 -0.45 27.35 5.21
N SER A 38 -0.93 27.70 6.39
CA SER A 38 -0.77 26.87 7.59
C SER A 38 -1.51 25.55 7.48
N ARG A 39 -2.72 25.53 6.89
CA ARG A 39 -3.47 24.29 6.59
C ARG A 39 -2.73 23.40 5.61
N LYS A 40 -2.14 23.97 4.54
CA LYS A 40 -1.31 23.22 3.59
C LYS A 40 -0.09 22.62 4.29
N MET A 41 0.65 23.40 5.07
CA MET A 41 1.82 22.88 5.80
C MET A 41 1.46 21.78 6.80
N ALA A 42 0.38 21.94 7.56
CA ALA A 42 -0.13 20.92 8.47
C ALA A 42 -0.55 19.65 7.69
N TRP A 43 -1.19 19.83 6.53
CA TRP A 43 -1.57 18.69 5.69
C TRP A 43 -0.34 17.92 5.18
N PHE A 44 0.70 18.61 4.71
CA PHE A 44 1.96 17.97 4.25
C PHE A 44 2.71 17.31 5.42
N ALA A 45 2.76 17.91 6.60
CA ALA A 45 3.36 17.31 7.78
C ALA A 45 2.64 16.01 8.16
N ASN A 46 1.32 16.05 8.25
CA ASN A 46 0.49 14.87 8.52
C ASN A 46 0.62 13.80 7.43
N GLN A 47 0.83 14.17 6.18
CA GLN A 47 1.04 13.20 5.10
C GLN A 47 2.38 12.49 5.25
N ARG A 48 3.47 13.23 5.52
CA ARG A 48 4.80 12.64 5.74
C ARG A 48 4.81 11.71 6.95
N GLU A 49 4.18 12.11 8.05
CA GLU A 49 4.06 11.30 9.26
C GLU A 49 3.30 9.99 8.98
N ARG A 50 2.18 10.07 8.25
CA ARG A 50 1.44 8.88 7.82
C ARG A 50 2.25 7.96 6.92
N GLN A 51 2.99 8.52 5.96
CA GLN A 51 3.85 7.76 5.06
C GLN A 51 4.96 7.06 5.84
N ALA A 52 5.61 7.77 6.77
CA ALA A 52 6.65 7.20 7.63
C ALA A 52 6.09 6.07 8.52
N LEU A 53 4.90 6.26 9.11
CA LEU A 53 4.25 5.23 9.91
C LEU A 53 3.87 4.01 9.04
N PHE A 54 3.31 4.22 7.85
CA PHE A 54 2.99 3.14 6.92
C PHE A 54 4.25 2.34 6.57
N PHE A 55 5.32 3.02 6.21
CA PHE A 55 6.60 2.42 5.85
C PHE A 55 7.17 1.60 7.01
N ALA A 56 7.33 2.21 8.18
CA ALA A 56 7.87 1.54 9.36
C ALA A 56 7.03 0.32 9.76
N THR A 57 5.70 0.49 9.86
CA THR A 57 4.80 -0.60 10.24
C THR A 57 4.84 -1.76 9.24
N THR A 58 4.98 -1.49 7.94
CA THR A 58 5.09 -2.54 6.92
C THR A 58 6.28 -3.45 7.19
N PHE A 59 7.46 -2.90 7.46
CA PHE A 59 8.65 -3.70 7.70
C PHE A 59 8.71 -4.28 9.13
N GLU A 60 8.17 -3.59 10.13
CA GLU A 60 8.02 -4.14 11.48
C GLU A 60 7.15 -5.40 11.47
N VAL A 61 5.97 -5.32 10.84
CA VAL A 61 5.05 -6.45 10.78
C VAL A 61 5.61 -7.60 9.94
N MET A 62 6.31 -7.29 8.86
CA MET A 62 7.02 -8.31 8.06
C MET A 62 8.06 -9.05 8.91
N GLY A 63 8.84 -8.33 9.73
CA GLY A 63 9.79 -8.94 10.66
C GLY A 63 9.12 -9.83 11.70
N HIS A 64 7.97 -9.41 12.24
CA HIS A 64 7.17 -10.20 13.18
C HIS A 64 6.59 -11.45 12.55
N LEU A 65 6.06 -11.32 11.34
CA LEU A 65 5.51 -12.41 10.55
C LEU A 65 6.58 -13.48 10.29
N THR A 66 7.75 -13.07 9.81
CA THR A 66 8.89 -13.97 9.60
C THR A 66 9.33 -14.67 10.89
N LYS A 67 9.37 -13.94 12.02
CA LYS A 67 9.72 -14.51 13.32
C LYS A 67 8.69 -15.53 13.82
N SER A 68 7.42 -15.41 13.44
CA SER A 68 6.34 -16.31 13.86
C SER A 68 6.54 -17.76 13.42
N LYS A 69 7.34 -18.01 12.37
CA LYS A 69 7.77 -19.35 11.96
C LYS A 69 8.73 -20.02 12.96
N GLY A 70 9.29 -19.25 13.88
CA GLY A 70 10.31 -19.68 14.83
C GLY A 70 11.64 -18.92 14.61
N ARG A 71 12.71 -19.64 14.25
CA ARG A 71 14.02 -19.00 13.99
C ARG A 71 14.02 -18.36 12.60
N VAL A 72 14.34 -17.07 12.53
CA VAL A 72 14.58 -16.37 11.27
C VAL A 72 15.84 -16.92 10.60
N THR A 73 15.72 -17.36 9.37
CA THR A 73 16.81 -17.94 8.57
C THR A 73 17.43 -16.89 7.65
N GLU A 74 18.57 -17.22 7.04
CA GLU A 74 19.18 -16.38 6.00
C GLU A 74 18.27 -16.24 4.77
N ALA A 75 17.52 -17.31 4.44
CA ALA A 75 16.52 -17.27 3.37
C ALA A 75 15.44 -16.21 3.62
N ASP A 76 14.94 -16.09 4.84
CA ASP A 76 13.95 -15.08 5.23
C ASP A 76 14.53 -13.65 5.10
N ILE A 77 15.79 -13.46 5.47
CA ILE A 77 16.49 -12.18 5.34
C ILE A 77 16.67 -11.84 3.86
N HIS A 78 17.01 -12.83 3.04
CA HIS A 78 17.16 -12.65 1.59
C HIS A 78 15.83 -12.25 0.94
N ILE A 79 14.72 -12.87 1.33
CA ILE A 79 13.35 -12.53 0.87
C ILE A 79 13.02 -11.08 1.23
N ALA A 80 13.24 -10.68 2.48
CA ALA A 80 13.02 -9.29 2.89
C ALA A 80 13.89 -8.31 2.10
N SER A 81 15.16 -8.68 1.82
CA SER A 81 16.06 -7.89 0.99
C SER A 81 15.60 -7.77 -0.44
N GLN A 82 15.13 -8.87 -1.06
CA GLN A 82 14.54 -8.84 -2.41
C GLN A 82 13.31 -7.94 -2.49
N LEU A 83 12.48 -7.92 -1.45
CA LEU A 83 11.33 -7.03 -1.40
C LEU A 83 11.76 -5.55 -1.32
N MET A 84 12.79 -5.26 -0.53
CA MET A 84 13.41 -3.92 -0.49
C MET A 84 13.98 -3.51 -1.85
N ASP A 85 14.61 -4.44 -2.58
CA ASP A 85 15.12 -4.20 -3.93
C ASP A 85 13.99 -3.91 -4.93
N ARG A 86 12.88 -4.63 -4.86
CA ARG A 86 11.68 -4.35 -5.68
C ARG A 86 11.06 -2.99 -5.40
N MET A 87 11.11 -2.54 -4.14
CA MET A 87 10.69 -1.20 -3.75
C MET A 87 11.72 -0.14 -4.12
N ASN A 88 12.85 -0.53 -4.75
CA ASN A 88 13.96 0.35 -5.11
C ASN A 88 14.52 1.12 -3.90
N LEU A 89 14.59 0.46 -2.73
CA LEU A 89 15.12 1.06 -1.51
C LEU A 89 16.64 1.07 -1.51
N HIS A 90 17.22 2.27 -1.40
CA HIS A 90 18.66 2.49 -1.34
C HIS A 90 19.04 3.42 -0.17
N GLY A 91 20.29 3.38 0.27
CA GLY A 91 20.82 4.28 1.29
C GLY A 91 19.97 4.29 2.58
N ASP A 92 19.58 5.47 3.02
CA ASP A 92 18.86 5.68 4.29
C ASP A 92 17.51 4.97 4.35
N SER A 93 16.75 4.93 3.24
CA SER A 93 15.47 4.25 3.21
C SER A 93 15.61 2.73 3.37
N ARG A 94 16.65 2.13 2.79
CA ARG A 94 16.96 0.71 3.00
C ARG A 94 17.36 0.43 4.44
N THR A 95 18.20 1.26 5.03
CA THR A 95 18.62 1.16 6.43
C THR A 95 17.42 1.29 7.37
N ALA A 96 16.52 2.23 7.10
CA ALA A 96 15.28 2.40 7.86
C ALA A 96 14.40 1.15 7.80
N ALA A 97 14.22 0.55 6.61
CA ALA A 97 13.46 -0.69 6.42
C ALA A 97 14.07 -1.87 7.18
N GLN A 98 15.40 -2.03 7.12
CA GLN A 98 16.13 -3.07 7.86
C GLN A 98 15.99 -2.89 9.38
N ASN A 99 16.05 -1.66 9.87
CA ASN A 99 15.87 -1.37 11.30
C ASN A 99 14.44 -1.67 11.75
N ALA A 100 13.42 -1.25 10.97
CA ALA A 100 12.02 -1.56 11.23
C ALA A 100 11.77 -3.09 11.25
N PHE A 101 12.30 -3.82 10.27
CA PHE A 101 12.24 -5.28 10.23
C PHE A 101 12.87 -5.93 11.48
N ARG A 102 14.01 -5.39 11.96
CA ARG A 102 14.67 -5.85 13.19
C ARG A 102 13.82 -5.60 14.42
N VAL A 103 13.16 -4.43 14.52
CA VAL A 103 12.23 -4.11 15.62
C VAL A 103 11.08 -5.11 15.65
N GLY A 104 10.50 -5.45 14.51
CA GLY A 104 9.40 -6.43 14.40
C GLY A 104 9.77 -7.84 14.86
N LYS A 105 11.05 -8.23 14.80
CA LYS A 105 11.51 -9.54 15.26
C LYS A 105 11.63 -9.67 16.78
N ALA A 106 11.43 -8.61 17.55
CA ALA A 106 11.46 -8.67 19.01
C ALA A 106 10.35 -9.59 19.53
N ASP A 107 10.66 -10.42 20.53
CA ASP A 107 9.71 -11.39 21.10
C ASP A 107 8.48 -10.72 21.73
N ASN A 108 8.64 -9.48 22.21
CA ASN A 108 7.56 -8.68 22.82
C ASN A 108 6.97 -7.64 21.87
N TYR A 109 7.04 -7.84 20.55
CA TYR A 109 6.50 -6.89 19.59
C TYR A 109 4.98 -6.72 19.76
N PRO A 110 4.48 -5.48 20.02
CA PRO A 110 3.08 -5.24 20.36
C PRO A 110 2.20 -5.16 19.10
N LEU A 111 2.06 -6.28 18.37
CA LEU A 111 1.39 -6.37 17.08
C LEU A 111 0.00 -5.72 17.09
N ARG A 112 -0.88 -6.09 18.05
CA ARG A 112 -2.26 -5.59 18.08
C ARG A 112 -2.34 -4.08 18.28
N GLU A 113 -1.50 -3.53 19.14
CA GLU A 113 -1.43 -2.09 19.37
C GLU A 113 -0.95 -1.35 18.12
N LYS A 114 0.11 -1.86 17.48
CA LYS A 114 0.63 -1.31 16.22
C LYS A 114 -0.42 -1.34 15.10
N MET A 115 -1.19 -2.42 14.99
CA MET A 115 -2.27 -2.51 14.01
C MET A 115 -3.42 -1.54 14.28
N ARG A 116 -3.79 -1.31 15.54
CA ARG A 116 -4.79 -0.29 15.90
C ARG A 116 -4.31 1.12 15.56
N GLN A 117 -3.04 1.43 15.87
CA GLN A 117 -2.43 2.70 15.49
C GLN A 117 -2.42 2.87 13.97
N PHE A 118 -2.00 1.86 13.22
CA PHE A 118 -1.99 1.86 11.76
C PHE A 118 -3.40 2.07 11.20
N ARG A 119 -4.41 1.34 11.72
CA ARG A 119 -5.81 1.50 11.32
C ARG A 119 -6.32 2.93 11.54
N SER A 120 -5.96 3.56 12.66
CA SER A 120 -6.38 4.94 12.95
C SER A 120 -5.86 5.93 11.92
N VAL A 121 -4.62 5.74 11.46
CA VAL A 121 -3.98 6.58 10.44
C VAL A 121 -4.52 6.30 9.04
N CYS A 122 -4.91 5.05 8.77
CA CYS A 122 -5.54 4.63 7.51
C CYS A 122 -7.07 4.78 7.52
N PHE A 123 -7.65 5.44 8.52
CA PHE A 123 -9.11 5.57 8.64
C PHE A 123 -9.76 6.10 7.36
N GLY A 124 -10.76 5.35 6.84
CA GLY A 124 -11.44 5.68 5.58
C GLY A 124 -10.64 5.41 4.30
N ARG A 125 -9.44 4.82 4.40
CA ARG A 125 -8.56 4.50 3.26
C ARG A 125 -8.35 3.00 3.16
N PHE A 126 -9.41 2.28 2.79
CA PHE A 126 -9.38 0.81 2.69
C PHE A 126 -8.40 0.30 1.64
N ASP A 127 -8.10 1.08 0.62
CA ASP A 127 -7.09 0.79 -0.40
C ASP A 127 -5.66 0.75 0.17
N LEU A 128 -5.31 1.62 1.12
CA LEU A 128 -4.04 1.54 1.84
C LEU A 128 -3.95 0.29 2.73
N ILE A 129 -5.03 -0.04 3.44
CA ILE A 129 -5.11 -1.26 4.25
C ILE A 129 -4.95 -2.50 3.36
N ARG A 130 -5.60 -2.51 2.20
CA ARG A 130 -5.48 -3.59 1.23
C ARG A 130 -4.05 -3.72 0.71
N MET A 131 -3.43 -2.63 0.28
CA MET A 131 -2.04 -2.62 -0.17
C MET A 131 -1.07 -3.12 0.90
N PHE A 132 -1.27 -2.70 2.15
CA PHE A 132 -0.48 -3.20 3.28
C PHE A 132 -0.60 -4.72 3.43
N LEU A 133 -1.83 -5.26 3.40
CA LEU A 133 -2.08 -6.70 3.49
C LEU A 133 -1.47 -7.47 2.30
N GLU A 134 -1.58 -6.93 1.09
CA GLU A 134 -0.95 -7.51 -0.11
C GLU A 134 0.56 -7.66 0.09
N ILE A 135 1.23 -6.64 0.61
CA ILE A 135 2.67 -6.69 0.91
C ILE A 135 2.98 -7.78 1.94
N GLN A 136 2.20 -7.87 3.04
CA GLN A 136 2.41 -8.87 4.08
C GLN A 136 2.19 -10.31 3.56
N ILE A 137 1.13 -10.50 2.78
CA ILE A 137 0.83 -11.81 2.17
C ILE A 137 1.93 -12.20 1.18
N GLN A 138 2.40 -11.28 0.34
CA GLN A 138 3.50 -11.53 -0.59
C GLN A 138 4.77 -11.94 0.16
N ALA A 139 5.09 -11.27 1.26
CA ALA A 139 6.23 -11.63 2.09
C ALA A 139 6.09 -13.03 2.71
N ALA A 140 4.89 -13.40 3.19
CA ALA A 140 4.62 -14.70 3.78
C ALA A 140 4.66 -15.85 2.75
N PHE A 141 4.29 -15.60 1.49
CA PHE A 141 4.36 -16.61 0.41
C PHE A 141 5.70 -16.68 -0.31
N ALA A 142 6.66 -15.90 0.06
CA ALA A 142 7.90 -15.76 -0.70
C ALA A 142 8.78 -17.04 -0.69
N ASP A 143 8.59 -17.94 0.29
CA ASP A 143 9.19 -19.27 0.35
C ASP A 143 8.32 -20.38 -0.32
N GLY A 144 7.21 -19.97 -0.97
CA GLY A 144 6.31 -20.85 -1.73
C GLY A 144 5.17 -21.46 -0.91
N SER A 145 5.17 -21.31 0.42
CA SER A 145 4.12 -21.85 1.30
C SER A 145 3.82 -20.95 2.48
N LEU A 146 2.55 -20.82 2.83
CA LEU A 146 2.13 -20.07 4.02
C LEU A 146 2.12 -21.00 5.24
N HIS A 147 3.03 -20.78 6.17
CA HIS A 147 3.07 -21.53 7.42
C HIS A 147 1.84 -21.25 8.30
N THR A 148 1.44 -22.25 9.10
CA THR A 148 0.27 -22.13 9.99
C THR A 148 0.39 -20.94 10.93
N ASN A 149 1.55 -20.72 11.54
CA ASN A 149 1.78 -19.61 12.45
C ASN A 149 1.70 -18.24 11.74
N GLU A 150 2.23 -18.14 10.53
CA GLU A 150 2.10 -16.91 9.72
C GLU A 150 0.64 -16.62 9.37
N ARG A 151 -0.13 -17.66 9.04
CA ARG A 151 -1.56 -17.53 8.78
C ARG A 151 -2.32 -16.99 9.99
N GLU A 152 -2.03 -17.49 11.19
CA GLU A 152 -2.66 -16.99 12.42
C GLU A 152 -2.28 -15.53 12.71
N VAL A 153 -1.01 -15.16 12.51
CA VAL A 153 -0.58 -13.75 12.61
C VAL A 153 -1.30 -12.88 11.59
N LEU A 154 -1.44 -13.33 10.35
CA LEU A 154 -2.18 -12.60 9.30
C LEU A 154 -3.66 -12.45 9.64
N TYR A 155 -4.30 -13.46 10.26
CA TYR A 155 -5.67 -13.33 10.76
C TYR A 155 -5.78 -12.27 11.85
N VAL A 156 -4.84 -12.22 12.80
CA VAL A 156 -4.79 -11.16 13.82
C VAL A 156 -4.65 -9.78 13.19
N ILE A 157 -3.77 -9.64 12.20
CA ILE A 157 -3.58 -8.39 11.46
C ILE A 157 -4.88 -7.97 10.77
N ALA A 158 -5.52 -8.87 10.02
CA ALA A 158 -6.77 -8.59 9.31
C ALA A 158 -7.89 -8.17 10.27
N GLU A 159 -8.04 -8.87 11.39
CA GLU A 159 -9.03 -8.62 12.44
C GLU A 159 -8.88 -7.21 13.05
N GLU A 160 -7.66 -6.83 13.44
CA GLU A 160 -7.36 -5.49 13.99
C GLU A 160 -7.56 -4.39 12.94
N LEU A 161 -7.37 -4.70 11.65
CA LEU A 161 -7.65 -3.79 10.55
C LEU A 161 -9.14 -3.73 10.16
N GLY A 162 -9.99 -4.57 10.78
CA GLY A 162 -11.44 -4.59 10.56
C GLY A 162 -11.88 -5.43 9.38
N ILE A 163 -11.07 -6.41 8.96
CA ILE A 163 -11.38 -7.36 7.90
C ILE A 163 -11.71 -8.70 8.56
N SER A 164 -12.90 -9.25 8.26
CA SER A 164 -13.29 -10.55 8.79
C SER A 164 -12.45 -11.68 8.21
N ARG A 165 -12.34 -12.82 8.93
CA ARG A 165 -11.62 -14.01 8.45
C ARG A 165 -12.10 -14.47 7.08
N VAL A 166 -13.40 -14.47 6.84
CA VAL A 166 -13.99 -14.87 5.54
C VAL A 166 -13.52 -13.95 4.40
N GLN A 167 -13.54 -12.64 4.64
CA GLN A 167 -13.05 -11.65 3.66
C GLN A 167 -11.55 -11.82 3.42
N PHE A 168 -10.79 -12.08 4.48
CA PHE A 168 -9.35 -12.29 4.37
C PHE A 168 -9.03 -13.59 3.61
N ASP A 169 -9.74 -14.70 3.84
CA ASP A 169 -9.57 -15.95 3.09
C ASP A 169 -9.91 -15.77 1.61
N GLN A 170 -10.94 -14.99 1.29
CA GLN A 170 -11.26 -14.64 -0.08
C GLN A 170 -10.12 -13.83 -0.72
N PHE A 171 -9.54 -12.92 0.04
CA PHE A 171 -8.40 -12.12 -0.41
C PHE A 171 -7.14 -12.97 -0.62
N LEU A 172 -6.86 -13.93 0.28
CA LEU A 172 -5.76 -14.90 0.12
C LEU A 172 -5.90 -15.71 -1.16
N ARG A 173 -7.10 -16.25 -1.45
CA ARG A 173 -7.35 -17.01 -2.70
C ARG A 173 -7.09 -16.17 -3.95
N MET A 174 -7.52 -14.91 -3.92
CA MET A 174 -7.28 -13.96 -5.02
C MET A 174 -5.77 -13.71 -5.23
N MET A 175 -5.00 -13.57 -4.14
CA MET A 175 -3.55 -13.38 -4.21
C MET A 175 -2.80 -14.62 -4.72
N GLN A 176 -3.24 -15.83 -4.35
CA GLN A 176 -2.67 -17.08 -4.83
C GLN A 176 -2.86 -17.25 -6.36
N GLY A 177 -4.04 -16.90 -6.88
CA GLY A 177 -4.28 -16.88 -8.34
C GLY A 177 -3.43 -15.84 -9.07
N GLY A 178 -3.19 -14.69 -8.45
CA GLY A 178 -2.37 -13.60 -9.02
C GLY A 178 -0.88 -13.91 -9.10
N ALA A 179 -0.36 -14.82 -8.29
CA ALA A 179 1.07 -15.15 -8.30
C ALA A 179 1.59 -15.66 -9.65
N GLN A 180 0.71 -16.24 -10.49
CA GLN A 180 1.05 -16.69 -11.84
C GLN A 180 1.09 -15.55 -12.88
N PHE A 181 0.42 -14.42 -12.63
CA PHE A 181 0.45 -13.23 -13.50
C PHE A 181 1.60 -12.28 -13.22
N GLY A 182 2.05 -12.24 -11.96
CA GLY A 182 3.04 -11.26 -11.49
C GLY A 182 4.48 -11.55 -11.87
N GLY A 183 4.80 -12.64 -12.57
CA GLY A 183 6.14 -12.94 -13.17
C GLY A 183 7.34 -12.90 -12.21
N GLY A 184 7.14 -12.89 -10.87
CA GLY A 184 8.17 -12.56 -9.91
C GLY A 184 8.46 -13.58 -8.79
N TYR A 185 7.73 -14.69 -8.69
CA TYR A 185 7.87 -15.61 -7.54
C TYR A 185 8.41 -16.99 -7.85
N HIS A 186 8.71 -17.32 -9.10
CA HIS A 186 9.35 -18.58 -9.44
C HIS A 186 10.72 -18.37 -10.06
N GLN A 187 11.71 -18.05 -9.20
CA GLN A 187 13.09 -18.38 -9.52
C GLN A 187 13.61 -19.35 -8.44
N GLN A 188 13.62 -20.61 -8.84
CA GLN A 188 14.56 -21.62 -8.43
C GLN A 188 14.52 -22.07 -6.96
N SER A 189 13.62 -22.99 -6.66
CA SER A 189 13.90 -24.03 -5.69
C SER A 189 13.53 -25.37 -6.33
N GLY A 190 14.50 -26.27 -6.48
CA GLY A 190 14.49 -27.44 -7.32
C GLY A 190 13.35 -28.42 -7.03
N GLY A 191 12.79 -28.97 -8.12
CA GLY A 191 11.97 -30.16 -8.08
C GLY A 191 10.63 -30.00 -8.78
N GLY A 192 10.57 -30.21 -10.12
CA GLY A 192 9.30 -30.33 -10.82
C GLY A 192 9.31 -29.77 -12.25
N TRP A 193 9.96 -30.43 -13.15
CA TRP A 193 10.18 -30.01 -14.55
C TRP A 193 8.93 -29.96 -15.44
N GLN A 194 7.71 -30.11 -14.93
CA GLN A 194 6.51 -30.21 -15.78
C GLN A 194 5.44 -29.12 -15.63
N GLN A 195 5.58 -28.16 -14.69
CA GLN A 195 4.52 -27.13 -14.47
C GLN A 195 4.90 -25.72 -14.93
N ALA A 196 6.15 -25.51 -15.35
CA ALA A 196 6.69 -24.18 -15.72
C ALA A 196 6.37 -23.70 -17.15
N GLN A 197 5.58 -24.46 -17.96
CA GLN A 197 5.29 -24.11 -19.38
C GLN A 197 3.84 -23.74 -19.69
N ARG A 198 2.95 -23.73 -18.71
CA ARG A 198 1.58 -23.21 -18.96
C ARG A 198 1.54 -21.74 -18.58
N GLY A 199 1.37 -20.89 -19.58
CA GLY A 199 1.07 -19.47 -19.36
C GLY A 199 -0.15 -19.29 -18.46
N PRO A 200 -0.42 -18.07 -17.97
CA PRO A 200 -1.53 -17.78 -17.07
C PRO A 200 -2.86 -18.23 -17.70
N THR A 201 -3.67 -18.92 -16.91
CA THR A 201 -4.97 -19.46 -17.35
C THR A 201 -6.09 -18.42 -17.20
N LEU A 202 -7.24 -18.67 -17.85
CA LEU A 202 -8.45 -17.87 -17.64
C LEU A 202 -8.89 -17.84 -16.17
N GLU A 203 -8.76 -18.98 -15.49
CA GLU A 203 -9.11 -19.07 -14.07
C GLU A 203 -8.20 -18.21 -13.19
N ASP A 204 -6.89 -18.21 -13.45
CA ASP A 204 -5.93 -17.34 -12.76
C ASP A 204 -6.26 -15.86 -12.99
N ALA A 205 -6.59 -15.49 -14.24
CA ALA A 205 -7.00 -14.13 -14.57
C ALA A 205 -8.29 -13.72 -13.85
N CYS A 206 -9.28 -14.61 -13.81
CA CYS A 206 -10.53 -14.39 -13.07
C CYS A 206 -10.27 -14.25 -11.56
N ASN A 207 -9.37 -15.04 -11.00
CA ASN A 207 -8.96 -14.94 -9.60
C ASN A 207 -8.30 -13.60 -9.30
N VAL A 208 -7.42 -13.08 -10.18
CA VAL A 208 -6.83 -11.74 -10.05
C VAL A 208 -7.89 -10.64 -9.96
N LEU A 209 -8.94 -10.73 -10.79
CA LEU A 209 -10.03 -9.76 -10.79
C LEU A 209 -11.09 -10.01 -9.70
N GLY A 210 -11.02 -11.16 -8.99
CA GLY A 210 -12.02 -11.58 -8.02
C GLY A 210 -13.39 -11.87 -8.65
N VAL A 211 -13.40 -12.38 -9.88
CA VAL A 211 -14.60 -12.76 -10.64
C VAL A 211 -14.59 -14.26 -10.95
N LYS A 212 -15.74 -14.79 -11.33
CA LYS A 212 -15.87 -16.19 -11.78
C LYS A 212 -15.72 -16.28 -13.29
N THR A 213 -15.27 -17.43 -13.77
CA THR A 213 -15.22 -17.73 -15.22
C THR A 213 -16.57 -17.68 -15.89
N THR A 214 -17.67 -17.81 -15.12
CA THR A 214 -19.05 -17.75 -15.59
C THR A 214 -19.64 -16.33 -15.63
N ASP A 215 -18.95 -15.33 -15.04
CA ASP A 215 -19.46 -13.97 -14.95
C ASP A 215 -19.54 -13.30 -16.33
N ASP A 216 -20.50 -12.39 -16.46
CA ASP A 216 -20.73 -11.64 -17.68
C ASP A 216 -19.71 -10.49 -17.87
N ALA A 217 -19.62 -9.99 -19.10
CA ALA A 217 -18.69 -8.91 -19.45
C ALA A 217 -18.88 -7.64 -18.62
N THR A 218 -20.10 -7.33 -18.19
CA THR A 218 -20.42 -6.14 -17.39
C THR A 218 -19.85 -6.25 -15.98
N THR A 219 -20.00 -7.42 -15.36
CA THR A 219 -19.44 -7.73 -14.05
C THR A 219 -17.91 -7.69 -14.08
N ILE A 220 -17.28 -8.29 -15.10
CA ILE A 220 -15.84 -8.29 -15.29
C ILE A 220 -15.30 -6.86 -15.47
N LYS A 221 -15.95 -6.04 -16.33
CA LYS A 221 -15.55 -4.64 -16.53
C LYS A 221 -15.71 -3.80 -15.26
N ARG A 222 -16.74 -4.08 -14.45
CA ARG A 222 -16.94 -3.40 -13.17
C ARG A 222 -15.84 -3.75 -12.18
N ALA A 223 -15.49 -5.03 -12.05
CA ALA A 223 -14.41 -5.52 -11.19
C ALA A 223 -13.06 -4.90 -11.59
N TYR A 224 -12.73 -4.94 -12.89
CA TYR A 224 -11.52 -4.31 -13.43
C TYR A 224 -11.43 -2.81 -13.07
N ARG A 225 -12.49 -2.03 -13.37
CA ARG A 225 -12.50 -0.58 -13.07
C ARG A 225 -12.36 -0.29 -11.58
N LYS A 226 -12.98 -1.10 -10.73
CA LYS A 226 -12.85 -0.98 -9.28
C LYS A 226 -11.41 -1.23 -8.84
N LEU A 227 -10.81 -2.35 -9.23
CA LEU A 227 -9.44 -2.71 -8.88
C LEU A 227 -8.42 -1.69 -9.40
N MET A 228 -8.53 -1.26 -10.67
CA MET A 228 -7.66 -0.23 -11.22
C MET A 228 -7.78 1.10 -10.47
N SER A 229 -8.98 1.46 -10.01
CA SER A 229 -9.16 2.66 -9.18
C SER A 229 -8.56 2.51 -7.78
N GLU A 230 -8.59 1.32 -7.19
CA GLU A 230 -8.04 1.01 -5.87
C GLU A 230 -6.50 0.95 -5.89
N HIS A 231 -5.91 0.44 -6.97
CA HIS A 231 -4.46 0.23 -7.11
C HIS A 231 -3.75 1.30 -7.96
N HIS A 232 -4.43 2.39 -8.32
CA HIS A 232 -3.80 3.46 -9.10
C HIS A 232 -2.69 4.14 -8.28
N PRO A 233 -1.42 4.16 -8.77
CA PRO A 233 -0.28 4.65 -8.00
C PRO A 233 -0.48 6.07 -7.47
N ASP A 234 -0.92 7.00 -8.31
CA ASP A 234 -1.11 8.40 -7.93
C ASP A 234 -2.19 8.58 -6.86
N LYS A 235 -3.27 7.78 -6.92
CA LYS A 235 -4.32 7.81 -5.90
C LYS A 235 -3.83 7.28 -4.56
N LEU A 236 -3.03 6.20 -4.58
CA LEU A 236 -2.46 5.61 -3.37
C LEU A 236 -1.47 6.56 -2.70
N VAL A 237 -0.58 7.20 -3.49
CA VAL A 237 0.36 8.22 -2.98
C VAL A 237 -0.39 9.42 -2.40
N ALA A 238 -1.42 9.93 -3.10
CA ALA A 238 -2.26 11.03 -2.59
C ALA A 238 -2.99 10.67 -1.28
N LYS A 239 -3.27 9.39 -1.04
CA LYS A 239 -3.89 8.89 0.19
C LYS A 239 -2.89 8.61 1.31
N GLY A 240 -1.60 8.57 1.03
CA GLY A 240 -0.55 8.41 2.03
C GLY A 240 0.33 7.16 1.85
N LEU A 241 0.26 6.48 0.69
CA LEU A 241 1.25 5.45 0.36
C LEU A 241 2.64 6.10 0.27
N PRO A 242 3.68 5.56 0.89
CA PRO A 242 5.04 6.03 0.73
C PRO A 242 5.49 6.01 -0.73
N PRO A 243 6.23 7.03 -1.20
CA PRO A 243 6.77 7.05 -2.56
C PRO A 243 7.62 5.82 -2.89
N GLU A 244 8.32 5.28 -1.90
CA GLU A 244 9.16 4.08 -2.00
C GLU A 244 8.36 2.82 -2.36
N MET A 245 7.05 2.81 -2.06
CA MET A 245 6.15 1.69 -2.36
C MET A 245 5.37 1.88 -3.67
N MET A 246 5.61 2.96 -4.40
CA MET A 246 4.90 3.27 -5.64
C MET A 246 5.13 2.22 -6.73
N GLU A 247 6.32 1.64 -6.78
CA GLU A 247 6.66 0.61 -7.76
C GLU A 247 5.81 -0.66 -7.60
N MET A 248 5.55 -1.06 -6.36
CA MET A 248 4.64 -2.19 -6.09
C MET A 248 3.20 -1.90 -6.54
N ALA A 249 2.73 -0.66 -6.34
CA ALA A 249 1.40 -0.26 -6.82
C ALA A 249 1.32 -0.31 -8.35
N LYS A 250 2.36 0.11 -9.06
CA LYS A 250 2.45 0.01 -10.52
C LYS A 250 2.44 -1.44 -11.00
N GLN A 251 3.24 -2.30 -10.38
CA GLN A 251 3.28 -3.73 -10.69
C GLN A 251 1.90 -4.37 -10.51
N LYS A 252 1.20 -4.04 -9.43
CA LYS A 252 -0.16 -4.55 -9.18
C LYS A 252 -1.16 -4.04 -10.22
N ALA A 253 -1.10 -2.78 -10.59
CA ALA A 253 -1.94 -2.23 -11.65
C ALA A 253 -1.70 -2.92 -13.01
N GLN A 254 -0.44 -3.20 -13.35
CA GLN A 254 -0.08 -3.95 -14.56
C GLN A 254 -0.59 -5.40 -14.52
N GLU A 255 -0.51 -6.07 -13.38
CA GLU A 255 -1.07 -7.42 -13.19
C GLU A 255 -2.58 -7.44 -13.43
N ILE A 256 -3.32 -6.50 -12.83
CA ILE A 256 -4.76 -6.34 -13.01
C ILE A 256 -5.10 -6.08 -14.49
N GLN A 257 -4.32 -5.24 -15.18
CA GLN A 257 -4.52 -4.95 -16.59
C GLN A 257 -4.31 -6.19 -17.46
N LYS A 258 -3.20 -6.91 -17.29
CA LYS A 258 -2.91 -8.14 -18.03
C LYS A 258 -3.99 -9.21 -17.82
N ALA A 259 -4.46 -9.38 -16.59
CA ALA A 259 -5.52 -10.32 -16.28
C ALA A 259 -6.82 -9.94 -17.02
N TYR A 260 -7.19 -8.67 -17.04
CA TYR A 260 -8.36 -8.19 -17.77
C TYR A 260 -8.22 -8.41 -19.29
N GLU A 261 -7.08 -8.11 -19.87
CA GLU A 261 -6.80 -8.32 -21.30
C GLU A 261 -6.94 -9.79 -21.68
N LEU A 262 -6.39 -10.72 -20.88
CA LEU A 262 -6.53 -12.15 -21.11
C LEU A 262 -8.00 -12.62 -21.06
N ILE A 263 -8.77 -12.17 -20.06
CA ILE A 263 -10.19 -12.50 -19.96
C ILE A 263 -10.96 -11.93 -21.15
N LYS A 264 -10.68 -10.69 -21.55
CA LYS A 264 -11.30 -10.04 -22.70
C LYS A 264 -11.05 -10.81 -24.00
N GLU A 265 -9.82 -11.26 -24.22
CA GLU A 265 -9.43 -12.05 -25.39
C GLU A 265 -10.15 -13.40 -25.42
N GLN A 266 -10.08 -14.17 -24.33
CA GLN A 266 -10.67 -15.51 -24.27
C GLN A 266 -12.20 -15.52 -24.28
N LYS A 267 -12.85 -14.50 -23.75
CA LYS A 267 -14.32 -14.39 -23.77
C LYS A 267 -14.88 -13.61 -24.96
N GLY A 268 -14.04 -13.01 -25.79
CA GLY A 268 -14.43 -12.35 -27.04
C GLY A 268 -15.31 -11.09 -26.89
N PHE A 269 -15.25 -10.35 -25.75
CA PHE A 269 -15.99 -9.11 -25.59
C PHE A 269 -15.10 -7.87 -25.81
N LYS A 270 -15.72 -6.76 -26.24
CA LYS A 270 -15.03 -5.47 -26.51
C LYS A 270 -14.96 -4.57 -25.27
#